data_aa57e5e2e169c9e8fd09e4b40612259b
#
_entry.id   aa57e5e2e169c9e8fd09e4b40612259b
#
_cell.length_a   1.000
_cell.length_b   1.000
_cell.length_c   1.000
_cell.angle_alpha   90.00
_cell.angle_beta   90.00
_cell.angle_gamma   90.00
#
_symmetry.space_group_name_H-M   'P 1'
#
loop_
_entity.id
_entity.type
_entity.pdbx_description
1 polymer ?
#
loop_
_entity_poly.entity_id
_entity_poly.type
_entity_poly.pdbx_seq_one_letter_code
_entity_poly.pdbx_strand_id
1 'polypeptide(L)'
;MRKNIIHIGLILLLAPCHTACSSFLDELPDNRTELDTEQSIANILVSAYPQSTNCEIGELYSDNTDENSRAYGYWQKVEEDLYNWKDTYEEGQDTPQALWDACYAAIASSNHALQGIKNLGNPTSLNPQKGEALVCRAYAHFMLATTFCQAYNSNTAEQE
;
A
#
# COMPACT_ATOMS: atom_id res chain seq x y z
N MET A 1 22.02 61.50 -16.77
CA MET A 1 22.44 60.34 -17.59
C MET A 1 23.02 59.20 -16.76
N ARG A 2 23.91 59.40 -15.76
CA ARG A 2 24.52 58.31 -14.97
C ARG A 2 23.54 57.47 -14.14
N LYS A 3 22.49 58.06 -13.58
CA LYS A 3 21.50 57.34 -12.78
C LYS A 3 20.65 56.35 -13.57
N ASN A 4 20.32 56.65 -14.81
CA ASN A 4 19.51 55.76 -15.67
C ASN A 4 20.30 54.54 -16.17
N ILE A 5 21.64 54.66 -16.30
CA ILE A 5 22.50 53.54 -16.70
C ILE A 5 22.62 52.52 -15.59
N ILE A 6 22.63 52.96 -14.31
CA ILE A 6 22.68 52.08 -13.15
C ILE A 6 21.37 51.25 -13.02
N HIS A 7 20.23 51.86 -13.28
CA HIS A 7 18.93 51.17 -13.23
C HIS A 7 18.74 50.20 -14.38
N ILE A 8 19.24 50.49 -15.56
CA ILE A 8 19.22 49.58 -16.71
C ILE A 8 20.16 48.40 -16.47
N GLY A 9 21.34 48.60 -15.87
CA GLY A 9 22.25 47.55 -15.51
C GLY A 9 21.69 46.59 -14.43
N LEU A 10 20.94 47.13 -13.45
CA LEU A 10 20.32 46.35 -12.39
C LEU A 10 19.14 45.49 -12.90
N ILE A 11 18.39 46.00 -13.87
CA ILE A 11 17.27 45.26 -14.51
C ILE A 11 17.82 44.15 -15.42
N LEU A 12 18.94 44.35 -16.11
CA LEU A 12 19.57 43.31 -16.93
C LEU A 12 20.18 42.19 -16.12
N LEU A 13 20.59 42.44 -14.86
CA LEU A 13 21.16 41.41 -13.95
C LEU A 13 20.08 40.50 -13.34
N LEU A 14 18.82 40.95 -13.29
CA LEU A 14 17.68 40.21 -12.73
C LEU A 14 16.95 39.31 -13.76
N ALA A 15 17.21 39.51 -15.05
CA ALA A 15 16.53 38.81 -16.15
C ALA A 15 16.87 37.29 -16.29
N PRO A 16 18.08 36.79 -15.93
CA PRO A 16 18.38 35.37 -16.11
C PRO A 16 17.82 34.43 -15.05
N CYS A 17 17.20 34.94 -13.95
CA CYS A 17 16.74 34.08 -12.86
C CYS A 17 15.38 33.40 -13.12
N HIS A 18 14.71 33.70 -14.23
CA HIS A 18 13.36 33.16 -14.48
C HIS A 18 13.29 31.92 -15.39
N THR A 19 14.43 31.43 -15.91
CA THR A 19 14.42 30.29 -16.84
C THR A 19 14.98 28.99 -16.27
N ALA A 20 15.34 28.95 -14.97
CA ALA A 20 16.09 27.83 -14.40
C ALA A 20 15.23 26.75 -13.74
N CYS A 21 13.89 26.88 -13.70
CA CYS A 21 13.07 26.00 -12.87
C CYS A 21 12.13 25.05 -13.61
N SER A 22 12.06 25.08 -14.95
CA SER A 22 11.09 24.23 -15.65
C SER A 22 11.53 22.75 -15.69
N SER A 23 12.81 22.46 -15.92
CA SER A 23 13.29 21.07 -16.01
C SER A 23 13.38 20.35 -14.66
N PHE A 24 13.55 21.09 -13.55
CA PHE A 24 13.58 20.51 -12.20
C PHE A 24 12.18 20.16 -11.69
N LEU A 25 11.15 20.83 -12.20
CA LEU A 25 9.74 20.54 -11.85
C LEU A 25 9.12 19.47 -12.75
N ASP A 26 9.74 19.17 -13.89
CA ASP A 26 9.32 18.08 -14.78
C ASP A 26 9.87 16.70 -14.37
N GLU A 27 10.88 16.64 -13.50
CA GLU A 27 11.25 15.40 -12.84
C GLU A 27 10.21 15.11 -11.77
N LEU A 28 9.53 13.96 -11.91
CA LEU A 28 8.66 13.43 -10.88
C LEU A 28 9.43 13.39 -9.56
N PRO A 29 8.94 14.01 -8.46
CA PRO A 29 9.68 14.14 -7.20
C PRO A 29 9.90 12.84 -6.44
N ASP A 30 9.73 11.72 -7.10
CA ASP A 30 9.73 10.41 -6.48
C ASP A 30 10.43 9.40 -7.42
N ASN A 31 11.37 8.63 -6.88
CA ASN A 31 12.00 7.47 -7.53
C ASN A 31 10.99 6.34 -7.84
N ARG A 32 9.74 6.70 -8.16
CA ARG A 32 8.76 5.73 -8.62
C ARG A 32 9.21 5.24 -9.98
N THR A 33 9.60 3.99 -10.04
CA THR A 33 9.89 3.31 -11.29
C THR A 33 8.67 3.47 -12.20
N GLU A 34 8.83 4.19 -13.31
CA GLU A 34 7.79 4.26 -14.33
C GLU A 34 7.49 2.84 -14.81
N LEU A 35 6.22 2.45 -14.77
CA LEU A 35 5.77 1.15 -15.26
C LEU A 35 5.49 1.26 -16.76
N ASP A 36 6.55 1.44 -17.52
CA ASP A 36 6.58 1.68 -18.98
C ASP A 36 6.94 0.44 -19.79
N THR A 37 7.29 -0.66 -19.12
CA THR A 37 7.68 -1.94 -19.75
C THR A 37 6.90 -3.11 -19.15
N GLU A 38 6.75 -4.18 -19.91
CA GLU A 38 6.17 -5.44 -19.43
C GLU A 38 6.97 -6.01 -18.25
N GLN A 39 8.30 -5.84 -18.27
CA GLN A 39 9.15 -6.30 -17.19
C GLN A 39 8.97 -5.50 -15.89
N SER A 40 8.79 -4.18 -15.97
CA SER A 40 8.54 -3.37 -14.79
C SER A 40 7.19 -3.71 -14.13
N ILE A 41 6.19 -4.05 -14.94
CA ILE A 41 4.89 -4.54 -14.46
C ILE A 41 5.04 -5.91 -13.77
N ALA A 42 5.77 -6.84 -14.34
CA ALA A 42 6.03 -8.14 -13.72
C ALA A 42 6.79 -7.98 -12.38
N ASN A 43 7.74 -7.07 -12.32
CA ASN A 43 8.53 -6.83 -11.12
C ASN A 43 7.69 -6.25 -9.96
N ILE A 44 6.76 -5.32 -10.23
CA ILE A 44 5.92 -4.76 -9.15
C ILE A 44 4.91 -5.78 -8.62
N LEU A 45 4.49 -6.75 -9.43
CA LEU A 45 3.56 -7.79 -9.00
C LEU A 45 4.16 -8.72 -7.94
N VAL A 46 5.48 -8.82 -7.83
CA VAL A 46 6.13 -9.53 -6.71
C VAL A 46 5.70 -8.96 -5.36
N SER A 47 5.42 -7.65 -5.29
CA SER A 47 4.95 -6.97 -4.09
C SER A 47 3.41 -6.91 -3.97
N ALA A 48 2.69 -7.58 -4.87
CA ALA A 48 1.22 -7.62 -4.85
C ALA A 48 0.65 -8.72 -3.93
N TYR A 49 1.51 -9.49 -3.28
CA TYR A 49 1.14 -10.53 -2.33
C TYR A 49 1.28 -10.02 -0.90
N PRO A 50 0.22 -10.07 -0.06
CA PRO A 50 0.33 -9.68 1.34
C PRO A 50 1.41 -10.49 2.06
N GLN A 51 2.26 -9.81 2.82
CA GLN A 51 3.35 -10.44 3.58
C GLN A 51 2.94 -10.81 5.02
N SER A 52 1.64 -10.82 5.30
CA SER A 52 1.03 -11.19 6.57
C SER A 52 -0.20 -12.03 6.33
N THR A 53 -0.61 -12.81 7.34
CA THR A 53 -1.78 -13.69 7.27
C THR A 53 -2.72 -13.44 8.45
N ASN A 54 -4.01 -13.73 8.25
CA ASN A 54 -5.02 -13.65 9.31
C ASN A 54 -5.23 -14.94 10.07
N CYS A 55 -4.44 -15.98 9.80
CA CYS A 55 -4.66 -17.31 10.40
C CYS A 55 -4.54 -17.28 11.92
N GLU A 56 -3.47 -16.67 12.45
CA GLU A 56 -3.24 -16.56 13.90
C GLU A 56 -4.30 -15.71 14.58
N ILE A 57 -4.62 -14.56 13.99
CA ILE A 57 -5.70 -13.68 14.48
C ILE A 57 -7.02 -14.45 14.54
N GLY A 58 -7.35 -15.18 13.48
CA GLY A 58 -8.58 -15.96 13.39
C GLY A 58 -8.66 -17.08 14.41
N GLU A 59 -7.57 -17.80 14.67
CA GLU A 59 -7.53 -18.88 15.67
C GLU A 59 -7.61 -18.34 17.10
N LEU A 60 -6.92 -17.21 17.40
CA LEU A 60 -6.94 -16.60 18.72
C LEU A 60 -8.30 -15.97 19.06
N TYR A 61 -9.05 -15.48 18.06
CA TYR A 61 -10.41 -14.95 18.24
C TYR A 61 -11.50 -16.02 18.18
N SER A 62 -11.14 -17.26 17.93
CA SER A 62 -12.09 -18.37 17.86
C SER A 62 -12.16 -19.17 19.18
N ASP A 63 -13.20 -20.01 19.28
CA ASP A 63 -13.34 -20.98 20.38
C ASP A 63 -12.44 -22.23 20.20
N ASN A 64 -11.57 -22.25 19.18
CA ASN A 64 -10.71 -23.39 18.87
C ASN A 64 -9.43 -23.42 19.70
N THR A 65 -9.08 -22.30 20.32
CA THR A 65 -7.86 -22.14 21.14
C THR A 65 -8.23 -22.08 22.61
N ASP A 66 -7.43 -22.74 23.45
CA ASP A 66 -7.61 -22.71 24.91
C ASP A 66 -6.25 -22.56 25.59
N GLU A 67 -6.23 -21.92 26.76
CA GLU A 67 -5.04 -21.76 27.56
C GLU A 67 -4.61 -23.13 28.18
N ASN A 68 -3.43 -23.59 27.79
CA ASN A 68 -2.84 -24.75 28.43
C ASN A 68 -2.00 -24.30 29.64
N SER A 69 -2.60 -24.34 30.82
CA SER A 69 -1.97 -23.93 32.10
C SER A 69 -0.67 -24.66 32.45
N ARG A 70 -0.28 -25.68 31.68
CA ARG A 70 1.01 -26.40 31.81
C ARG A 70 2.11 -25.89 30.89
N ALA A 71 1.81 -24.99 29.96
CA ALA A 71 2.81 -24.41 29.09
C ALA A 71 3.61 -23.38 29.88
N TYR A 72 4.74 -23.77 30.40
CA TYR A 72 5.79 -22.82 30.77
C TYR A 72 6.35 -22.22 29.51
N GLY A 73 5.78 -21.17 29.01
CA GLY A 73 6.27 -20.63 27.79
C GLY A 73 5.85 -19.21 27.57
N TYR A 74 6.50 -18.65 26.72
CA TYR A 74 6.42 -17.33 26.21
C TYR A 74 5.02 -17.07 25.63
N TRP A 75 4.15 -16.50 26.44
CA TRP A 75 3.03 -15.74 25.92
C TRP A 75 3.58 -14.43 25.41
N GLN A 76 3.48 -14.22 24.13
CA GLN A 76 3.71 -12.88 23.61
C GLN A 76 2.48 -12.06 24.00
N LYS A 77 2.72 -10.79 24.36
CA LYS A 77 1.66 -9.86 24.75
C LYS A 77 0.55 -9.75 23.70
N VAL A 78 0.93 -9.83 22.42
CA VAL A 78 0.00 -9.84 21.28
C VAL A 78 -0.97 -11.00 21.36
N GLU A 79 -0.48 -12.23 21.57
CA GLU A 79 -1.30 -13.43 21.64
C GLU A 79 -2.28 -13.35 22.83
N GLU A 80 -1.78 -12.90 24.00
CA GLU A 80 -2.64 -12.71 25.18
C GLU A 80 -3.72 -11.66 24.93
N ASP A 81 -3.38 -10.53 24.31
CA ASP A 81 -4.35 -9.47 24.05
C ASP A 81 -5.40 -9.92 23.03
N LEU A 82 -4.99 -10.59 21.93
CA LEU A 82 -5.91 -11.12 20.92
C LEU A 82 -6.83 -12.20 21.52
N TYR A 83 -6.30 -13.15 22.28
CA TYR A 83 -7.09 -14.18 22.94
C TYR A 83 -8.14 -13.59 23.90
N ASN A 84 -7.81 -12.52 24.58
CA ASN A 84 -8.72 -11.81 25.49
C ASN A 84 -9.56 -10.71 24.80
N TRP A 85 -9.59 -10.62 23.48
CA TRP A 85 -10.33 -9.62 22.72
C TRP A 85 -9.98 -8.19 23.10
N LYS A 86 -8.70 -7.95 23.39
CA LYS A 86 -8.17 -6.63 23.73
C LYS A 86 -7.46 -6.03 22.53
N ASP A 87 -7.42 -4.69 22.48
CA ASP A 87 -6.59 -3.99 21.53
C ASP A 87 -5.11 -4.29 21.79
N THR A 88 -4.38 -4.62 20.74
CA THR A 88 -2.92 -4.82 20.79
C THR A 88 -2.23 -3.69 20.07
N TYR A 89 -1.16 -3.19 20.68
CA TYR A 89 -0.29 -2.13 20.14
C TYR A 89 1.14 -2.63 19.92
N GLU A 90 1.35 -3.92 20.09
CA GLU A 90 2.66 -4.53 19.87
C GLU A 90 2.96 -4.62 18.39
N GLU A 91 4.21 -4.33 18.03
CA GLU A 91 4.71 -4.54 16.69
C GLU A 91 5.11 -6.01 16.50
N GLY A 92 4.75 -6.58 15.38
CA GLY A 92 5.10 -7.96 15.07
C GLY A 92 4.49 -8.42 13.76
N GLN A 93 4.94 -9.57 13.30
CA GLN A 93 4.38 -10.25 12.15
C GLN A 93 3.00 -10.81 12.52
N ASP A 94 2.05 -10.76 11.59
CA ASP A 94 0.69 -11.28 11.76
C ASP A 94 -0.15 -10.62 12.90
N THR A 95 0.26 -9.44 13.34
CA THR A 95 -0.61 -8.58 14.16
C THR A 95 -1.72 -7.97 13.29
N PRO A 96 -2.85 -7.50 13.88
CA PRO A 96 -3.89 -6.79 13.11
C PRO A 96 -3.34 -5.61 12.30
N GLN A 97 -2.43 -4.82 12.87
CA GLN A 97 -1.80 -3.71 12.16
C GLN A 97 -0.92 -4.20 11.00
N ALA A 98 -0.08 -5.22 11.22
CA ALA A 98 0.76 -5.78 10.18
C ALA A 98 -0.05 -6.37 9.02
N LEU A 99 -1.15 -7.06 9.33
CA LEU A 99 -2.08 -7.57 8.32
C LEU A 99 -2.72 -6.45 7.51
N TRP A 100 -3.19 -5.40 8.18
CA TRP A 100 -3.76 -4.22 7.55
C TRP A 100 -2.78 -3.59 6.56
N ASP A 101 -1.57 -3.29 7.03
CA ASP A 101 -0.53 -2.64 6.22
C ASP A 101 -0.09 -3.52 5.04
N ALA A 102 0.09 -4.83 5.27
CA ALA A 102 0.47 -5.78 4.22
C ALA A 102 -0.62 -5.88 3.12
N CYS A 103 -1.90 -5.94 3.51
CA CYS A 103 -3.00 -5.99 2.55
C CYS A 103 -3.09 -4.70 1.73
N TYR A 104 -2.97 -3.52 2.34
CA TYR A 104 -3.01 -2.26 1.61
C TYR A 104 -1.77 -2.04 0.74
N ALA A 105 -0.59 -2.51 1.15
CA ALA A 105 0.60 -2.51 0.30
C ALA A 105 0.41 -3.38 -0.95
N ALA A 106 -0.17 -4.57 -0.80
CA ALA A 106 -0.49 -5.47 -1.90
C ALA A 106 -1.54 -4.86 -2.86
N ILE A 107 -2.59 -4.21 -2.32
CA ILE A 107 -3.60 -3.49 -3.10
C ILE A 107 -2.95 -2.35 -3.89
N ALA A 108 -2.08 -1.57 -3.25
CA ALA A 108 -1.37 -0.47 -3.91
C ALA A 108 -0.52 -0.99 -5.08
N SER A 109 0.29 -2.04 -4.86
CA SER A 109 1.12 -2.66 -5.90
C SER A 109 0.27 -3.20 -7.06
N SER A 110 -0.84 -3.86 -6.76
CA SER A 110 -1.79 -4.34 -7.76
C SER A 110 -2.40 -3.22 -8.59
N ASN A 111 -2.79 -2.12 -7.94
CA ASN A 111 -3.35 -0.94 -8.61
C ASN A 111 -2.31 -0.26 -9.51
N HIS A 112 -1.06 -0.16 -9.06
CA HIS A 112 0.05 0.36 -9.87
C HIS A 112 0.28 -0.49 -11.12
N ALA A 113 0.33 -1.84 -10.98
CA ALA A 113 0.45 -2.75 -12.10
C ALA A 113 -0.70 -2.57 -13.11
N LEU A 114 -1.94 -2.52 -12.64
CA LEU A 114 -3.13 -2.31 -13.50
C LEU A 114 -3.09 -0.96 -14.21
N GLN A 115 -2.63 0.10 -13.54
CA GLN A 115 -2.48 1.41 -14.16
C GLN A 115 -1.36 1.39 -15.22
N GLY A 116 -0.22 0.74 -14.96
CA GLY A 116 0.86 0.55 -15.93
C GLY A 116 0.39 -0.19 -17.19
N ILE A 117 -0.35 -1.31 -17.01
CA ILE A 117 -0.95 -2.05 -18.13
C ILE A 117 -1.90 -1.16 -18.96
N LYS A 118 -2.71 -0.33 -18.29
CA LYS A 118 -3.59 0.62 -18.97
C LYS A 118 -2.82 1.66 -19.76
N ASN A 119 -1.73 2.22 -19.19
CA ASN A 119 -0.89 3.22 -19.83
C ASN A 119 -0.20 2.66 -21.09
N LEU A 120 0.14 1.36 -21.09
CA LEU A 120 0.66 0.63 -22.25
C LEU A 120 -0.41 0.27 -23.29
N GLY A 121 -1.66 0.67 -23.11
CA GLY A 121 -2.76 0.41 -24.05
C GLY A 121 -3.41 -0.96 -23.90
N ASN A 122 -3.26 -1.64 -22.76
CA ASN A 122 -3.79 -2.99 -22.48
C ASN A 122 -3.37 -4.04 -23.54
N PRO A 123 -2.09 -4.25 -23.78
CA PRO A 123 -1.66 -5.24 -24.76
C PRO A 123 -2.05 -6.65 -24.28
N THR A 124 -2.42 -7.51 -25.21
CA THR A 124 -2.85 -8.90 -24.92
C THR A 124 -1.72 -9.74 -24.30
N SER A 125 -0.47 -9.40 -24.55
CA SER A 125 0.71 -10.03 -23.95
C SER A 125 0.71 -9.89 -22.41
N LEU A 126 0.10 -8.84 -21.87
CA LEU A 126 -0.02 -8.58 -20.43
C LEU A 126 -1.30 -9.12 -19.78
N ASN A 127 -2.10 -9.90 -20.48
CA ASN A 127 -3.31 -10.51 -19.90
C ASN A 127 -3.01 -11.40 -18.68
N PRO A 128 -1.93 -12.21 -18.64
CA PRO A 128 -1.57 -12.96 -17.44
C PRO A 128 -1.31 -12.05 -16.23
N GLN A 129 -0.48 -11.02 -16.38
CA GLN A 129 -0.14 -10.05 -15.32
C GLN A 129 -1.36 -9.25 -14.86
N LYS A 130 -2.25 -8.91 -15.79
CA LYS A 130 -3.54 -8.28 -15.45
C LYS A 130 -4.42 -9.20 -14.62
N GLY A 131 -4.49 -10.48 -14.96
CA GLY A 131 -5.21 -11.48 -14.18
C GLY A 131 -4.63 -11.63 -12.79
N GLU A 132 -3.31 -11.74 -12.68
CA GLU A 132 -2.59 -11.81 -11.41
C GLU A 132 -2.87 -10.59 -10.53
N ALA A 133 -2.72 -9.38 -11.05
CA ALA A 133 -3.01 -8.14 -10.32
C ALA A 133 -4.45 -8.09 -9.78
N LEU A 134 -5.42 -8.51 -10.58
CA LEU A 134 -6.83 -8.55 -10.19
C LEU A 134 -7.09 -9.56 -9.07
N VAL A 135 -6.48 -10.74 -9.14
CA VAL A 135 -6.61 -11.78 -8.11
C VAL A 135 -5.95 -11.34 -6.81
N CYS A 136 -4.72 -10.83 -6.87
CA CYS A 136 -4.01 -10.34 -5.68
C CYS A 136 -4.78 -9.23 -4.98
N ARG A 137 -5.31 -8.27 -5.74
CA ARG A 137 -6.14 -7.20 -5.20
C ARG A 137 -7.42 -7.72 -4.55
N ALA A 138 -8.12 -8.63 -5.21
CA ALA A 138 -9.34 -9.23 -4.69
C ALA A 138 -9.07 -10.02 -3.41
N TYR A 139 -7.98 -10.79 -3.37
CA TYR A 139 -7.57 -11.56 -2.21
C TYR A 139 -7.24 -10.65 -1.01
N ALA A 140 -6.47 -9.60 -1.21
CA ALA A 140 -6.14 -8.65 -0.15
C ALA A 140 -7.40 -7.96 0.42
N HIS A 141 -8.34 -7.54 -0.42
CA HIS A 141 -9.64 -7.02 0.04
C HIS A 141 -10.47 -8.07 0.77
N PHE A 142 -10.44 -9.33 0.33
CA PHE A 142 -11.13 -10.41 1.00
C PHE A 142 -10.58 -10.64 2.40
N MET A 143 -9.24 -10.66 2.57
CA MET A 143 -8.61 -10.77 3.88
C MET A 143 -9.00 -9.61 4.80
N LEU A 144 -8.99 -8.37 4.31
CA LEU A 144 -9.43 -7.20 5.07
C LEU A 144 -10.90 -7.32 5.48
N ALA A 145 -11.78 -7.69 4.55
CA ALA A 145 -13.20 -7.81 4.82
C ALA A 145 -13.51 -8.91 5.84
N THR A 146 -12.87 -10.07 5.74
CA THR A 146 -13.12 -11.19 6.66
C THR A 146 -12.54 -10.96 8.06
N THR A 147 -11.52 -10.13 8.19
CA THR A 147 -10.87 -9.88 9.49
C THR A 147 -11.44 -8.65 10.19
N PHE A 148 -11.70 -7.56 9.45
CA PHE A 148 -12.01 -6.26 10.04
C PHE A 148 -13.45 -5.78 9.83
N CYS A 149 -14.22 -6.42 8.93
CA CYS A 149 -15.60 -6.02 8.71
C CYS A 149 -16.57 -6.92 9.49
N GLN A 150 -17.71 -6.34 9.84
CA GLN A 150 -18.81 -7.13 10.41
C GLN A 150 -19.33 -8.14 9.38
N ALA A 151 -19.79 -9.29 9.87
CA ALA A 151 -20.49 -10.24 9.02
C ALA A 151 -21.73 -9.59 8.40
N TYR A 152 -21.99 -9.89 7.13
CA TYR A 152 -23.16 -9.36 6.44
C TYR A 152 -24.44 -9.63 7.21
N ASN A 153 -25.21 -8.59 7.42
CA ASN A 153 -26.56 -8.66 8.01
C ASN A 153 -27.49 -7.77 7.15
N SER A 154 -28.54 -8.35 6.64
CA SER A 154 -29.54 -7.64 5.81
C SER A 154 -30.15 -6.41 6.51
N ASN A 155 -30.19 -6.38 7.84
CA ASN A 155 -30.74 -5.25 8.60
C ASN A 155 -29.75 -4.08 8.74
N THR A 156 -28.46 -4.29 8.52
CA THR A 156 -27.41 -3.25 8.60
C THR A 156 -26.90 -2.79 7.26
N ALA A 157 -27.15 -3.55 6.19
CA ALA A 157 -26.66 -3.28 4.84
C ALA A 157 -27.27 -2.00 4.19
N GLU A 158 -28.33 -1.45 4.77
CA GLU A 158 -28.98 -0.21 4.28
C GLU A 158 -28.48 1.06 5.02
N GLN A 159 -27.50 0.95 5.92
CA GLN A 159 -27.05 2.05 6.77
C GLN A 159 -25.66 2.60 6.39
N GLU A 160 -25.04 2.11 5.33
CA GLU A 160 -23.75 2.59 4.81
C GLU A 160 -23.88 3.45 3.57
#